data_9f2016a69dba98944338f48f93d4d511
#
_entry.id   9f2016a69dba98944338f48f93d4d511
#
_cell.length_a   1.000
_cell.length_b   1.000
_cell.length_c   1.000
_cell.angle_alpha   90.00
_cell.angle_beta   90.00
_cell.angle_gamma   90.00
#
_symmetry.space_group_name_H-M   'P 1'
#
loop_
_entity.id
_entity.type
_entity.pdbx_description
1 polymer ?
#
loop_
_entity_poly.entity_id
_entity_poly.type
_entity_poly.pdbx_seq_one_letter_code
_entity_poly.pdbx_strand_id
1 'polypeptide(L)'
;APITSVSVVSNSPPLVIISLSQNREGKQRDTYLNLIENKECELQFLGPSIKAAQDADLAGKPIEGSEWELLDSDGPIHPAAVIVLRCRLVEDNPLPEGAVARLLTLRVESMVVPSYLPPEEGLSLLCQHGMDRLTPSPIDWAHIATHHRS
;
A
#
# COMPACT_ATOMS: atom_id res chain seq x y z
N ALA A 1 1.06 -5.66 -6.52
CA ALA A 1 -0.07 -4.88 -7.02
C ALA A 1 -0.20 -3.57 -6.26
N PRO A 2 -0.61 -2.50 -6.90
CA PRO A 2 -0.95 -1.26 -6.20
C PRO A 2 -2.25 -1.45 -5.41
N ILE A 3 -2.27 -0.86 -4.22
CA ILE A 3 -3.46 -0.79 -3.39
C ILE A 3 -3.70 0.66 -2.96
N THR A 4 -4.94 1.03 -2.78
CA THR A 4 -5.32 2.40 -2.47
C THR A 4 -5.78 2.59 -1.03
N SER A 5 -6.08 1.51 -0.34
CA SER A 5 -6.66 1.58 1.00
C SER A 5 -5.84 0.76 1.98
N VAL A 6 -5.19 1.46 2.89
CA VAL A 6 -4.49 0.88 4.04
C VAL A 6 -5.00 1.61 5.27
N SER A 7 -5.55 0.88 6.23
CA SER A 7 -6.05 1.47 7.46
C SER A 7 -5.34 0.89 8.67
N VAL A 8 -4.87 1.75 9.56
CA VAL A 8 -4.34 1.34 10.85
C VAL A 8 -5.54 1.06 11.78
N VAL A 9 -5.60 -0.16 12.29
CA VAL A 9 -6.71 -0.58 13.16
C VAL A 9 -6.30 -0.85 14.60
N SER A 10 -5.00 -0.99 14.83
CA SER A 10 -4.43 -1.15 16.17
C SER A 10 -2.99 -0.65 16.19
N ASN A 11 -2.58 -0.03 17.29
CA ASN A 11 -1.20 0.38 17.48
C ASN A 11 -0.39 -0.62 18.32
N SER A 12 -1.07 -1.37 19.18
CA SER A 12 -0.43 -2.37 20.02
C SER A 12 -1.35 -3.59 20.21
N PRO A 13 -1.14 -4.67 19.49
CA PRO A 13 -0.14 -4.87 18.44
C PRO A 13 -0.37 -3.98 17.20
N PRO A 14 0.67 -3.70 16.40
CA PRO A 14 0.52 -2.88 15.21
C PRO A 14 -0.15 -3.65 14.07
N LEU A 15 -1.41 -3.35 13.82
CA LEU A 15 -2.22 -4.01 12.80
C LEU A 15 -2.72 -3.02 11.77
N VAL A 16 -2.69 -3.44 10.51
CA VAL A 16 -3.28 -2.71 9.40
C VAL A 16 -4.23 -3.62 8.63
N ILE A 17 -5.23 -3.02 8.01
CA ILE A 17 -6.14 -3.72 7.10
C ILE A 17 -5.92 -3.20 5.68
N ILE A 18 -5.85 -4.11 4.72
CA ILE A 18 -5.83 -3.81 3.30
C ILE A 18 -6.99 -4.51 2.60
N SER A 19 -7.42 -3.96 1.47
CA SER A 19 -8.44 -4.55 0.62
C SER A 19 -7.82 -4.97 -0.72
N LEU A 20 -8.04 -6.23 -1.10
CA LEU A 20 -7.63 -6.76 -2.39
C LEU A 20 -8.86 -7.18 -3.18
N SER A 21 -9.10 -6.50 -4.30
CA SER A 21 -10.22 -6.81 -5.19
C SER A 21 -9.88 -7.95 -6.14
N GLN A 22 -10.90 -8.71 -6.54
CA GLN A 22 -10.79 -9.63 -7.66
C GLN A 22 -10.52 -8.88 -8.96
N ASN A 23 -10.02 -9.57 -9.98
CA ASN A 23 -9.91 -8.99 -11.30
C ASN A 23 -11.29 -8.93 -11.99
N ARG A 24 -11.35 -8.35 -13.19
CA ARG A 24 -12.62 -8.19 -13.93
C ARG A 24 -13.31 -9.49 -14.29
N GLU A 25 -12.58 -10.61 -14.31
CA GLU A 25 -13.11 -11.94 -14.59
C GLU A 25 -13.62 -12.66 -13.33
N GLY A 26 -13.60 -12.00 -12.18
CA GLY A 26 -14.01 -12.58 -10.91
C GLY A 26 -12.98 -13.50 -10.28
N LYS A 27 -11.75 -13.53 -10.81
CA LYS A 27 -10.65 -14.34 -10.25
C LYS A 27 -9.85 -13.57 -9.24
N GLN A 28 -9.31 -14.26 -8.25
CA GLN A 28 -8.38 -13.66 -7.30
C GLN A 28 -7.09 -13.24 -8.01
N ARG A 29 -6.56 -12.09 -7.61
CA ARG A 29 -5.30 -11.58 -8.14
C ARG A 29 -4.12 -12.38 -7.56
N ASP A 30 -3.04 -12.43 -8.30
CA ASP A 30 -1.81 -13.12 -7.89
C ASP A 30 -1.28 -12.62 -6.54
N THR A 31 -1.40 -11.33 -6.27
CA THR A 31 -1.02 -10.76 -4.98
C THR A 31 -1.76 -11.40 -3.81
N TYR A 32 -3.07 -11.62 -3.96
CA TYR A 32 -3.86 -12.33 -2.93
C TYR A 32 -3.39 -13.77 -2.77
N LEU A 33 -3.24 -14.49 -3.86
CA LEU A 33 -2.81 -15.89 -3.84
C LEU A 33 -1.43 -16.05 -3.22
N ASN A 34 -0.49 -15.18 -3.60
CA ASN A 34 0.85 -15.18 -3.04
C ASN A 34 0.86 -14.89 -1.55
N LEU A 35 0.03 -13.95 -1.10
CA LEU A 35 -0.06 -13.61 0.32
C LEU A 35 -0.66 -14.76 1.14
N ILE A 36 -1.69 -15.43 0.63
CA ILE A 36 -2.27 -16.59 1.28
C ILE A 36 -1.26 -17.74 1.41
N GLU A 37 -0.45 -17.94 0.39
CA GLU A 37 0.58 -18.99 0.39
C GLU A 37 1.75 -18.66 1.31
N ASN A 38 2.32 -17.46 1.18
CA ASN A 38 3.56 -17.07 1.86
C ASN A 38 3.33 -16.50 3.27
N LYS A 39 2.15 -15.96 3.53
CA LYS A 39 1.77 -15.32 4.81
C LYS A 39 2.56 -14.04 5.12
N GLU A 40 3.40 -13.58 4.24
CA GLU A 40 4.24 -12.40 4.40
C GLU A 40 4.14 -11.48 3.18
N CYS A 41 4.21 -10.19 3.42
CA CYS A 41 4.27 -9.20 2.34
C CYS A 41 4.99 -7.94 2.81
N GLU A 42 5.32 -7.10 1.84
CA GLU A 42 5.79 -5.74 2.09
C GLU A 42 4.78 -4.75 1.54
N LEU A 43 4.46 -3.74 2.34
CA LEU A 43 3.70 -2.58 1.90
C LEU A 43 4.69 -1.45 1.64
N GLN A 44 4.75 -0.99 0.40
CA GLN A 44 5.63 0.07 -0.02
C GLN A 44 4.82 1.33 -0.31
N PHE A 45 5.16 2.41 0.37
CA PHE A 45 4.52 3.71 0.18
C PHE A 45 5.43 4.57 -0.68
N LEU A 46 4.96 4.94 -1.85
CA LEU A 46 5.77 5.67 -2.82
C LEU A 46 5.75 7.17 -2.55
N GLY A 47 6.90 7.83 -2.76
CA GLY A 47 6.97 9.28 -2.80
C GLY A 47 6.29 9.84 -4.04
N PRO A 48 5.95 11.15 -4.03
CA PRO A 48 5.18 11.79 -5.08
C PRO A 48 6.09 12.21 -6.25
N SER A 49 6.22 11.36 -7.25
CA SER A 49 6.90 11.71 -8.50
C SER A 49 6.07 11.24 -9.68
N ILE A 50 6.28 11.87 -10.84
CA ILE A 50 5.60 11.46 -12.06
C ILE A 50 5.97 10.02 -12.41
N LYS A 51 7.24 9.63 -12.24
CA LYS A 51 7.66 8.26 -12.51
C LYS A 51 7.00 7.27 -11.56
N ALA A 52 6.92 7.58 -10.27
CA ALA A 52 6.24 6.71 -9.29
C ALA A 52 4.75 6.54 -9.65
N ALA A 53 4.08 7.62 -10.06
CA ALA A 53 2.70 7.55 -10.50
C ALA A 53 2.52 6.71 -11.76
N GLN A 54 3.40 6.87 -12.74
CA GLN A 54 3.37 6.07 -13.97
C GLN A 54 3.62 4.58 -13.68
N ASP A 55 4.58 4.26 -12.81
CA ASP A 55 4.89 2.90 -12.43
C ASP A 55 3.73 2.25 -11.65
N ALA A 56 3.09 2.99 -10.75
CA ALA A 56 1.93 2.51 -10.01
C ALA A 56 0.74 2.23 -10.95
N ASP A 57 0.50 3.10 -11.92
CA ASP A 57 -0.54 2.90 -12.93
C ASP A 57 -0.25 1.67 -13.79
N LEU A 58 1.00 1.52 -14.22
CA LEU A 58 1.43 0.37 -15.02
C LEU A 58 1.27 -0.96 -14.25
N ALA A 59 1.68 -0.99 -12.99
CA ALA A 59 1.56 -2.17 -12.14
C ALA A 59 0.10 -2.54 -11.83
N GLY A 60 -0.83 -1.59 -11.97
CA GLY A 60 -2.25 -1.84 -11.81
C GLY A 60 -2.94 -2.46 -13.02
N LYS A 61 -2.27 -2.50 -14.16
CA LYS A 61 -2.82 -3.07 -15.39
C LYS A 61 -2.61 -4.57 -15.44
N PRO A 62 -3.52 -5.33 -16.08
CA PRO A 62 -3.30 -6.75 -16.30
C PRO A 62 -2.15 -6.94 -17.31
N ILE A 63 -1.07 -7.56 -16.85
CA ILE A 63 0.12 -7.84 -17.64
C ILE A 63 0.52 -9.30 -17.45
N GLU A 64 1.15 -9.86 -18.47
CA GLU A 64 1.81 -11.16 -18.35
C GLU A 64 3.25 -10.94 -17.87
N GLY A 65 3.70 -11.78 -16.95
CA GLY A 65 5.05 -11.75 -16.42
C GLY A 65 5.19 -10.94 -15.12
N SER A 66 6.43 -10.68 -14.74
CA SER A 66 6.75 -9.95 -13.53
C SER A 66 6.62 -8.45 -13.72
N GLU A 67 5.93 -7.79 -12.82
CA GLU A 67 5.84 -6.32 -12.79
C GLU A 67 7.21 -5.66 -12.67
N TRP A 68 8.15 -6.30 -11.98
CA TRP A 68 9.50 -5.77 -11.76
C TRP A 68 10.30 -5.66 -13.04
N GLU A 69 10.11 -6.57 -13.99
CA GLU A 69 10.75 -6.50 -15.31
C GLU A 69 10.29 -5.28 -16.11
N LEU A 70 9.01 -4.91 -15.95
CA LEU A 70 8.42 -3.76 -16.64
C LEU A 70 8.76 -2.43 -15.98
N LEU A 71 8.97 -2.43 -14.67
CA LEU A 71 9.22 -1.21 -13.91
C LEU A 71 10.70 -0.79 -13.89
N ASP A 72 11.58 -1.51 -14.58
CA ASP A 72 13.02 -1.23 -14.60
C ASP A 72 13.58 -1.06 -13.18
N SER A 73 13.19 -1.96 -12.29
CA SER A 73 13.60 -1.95 -10.90
C SER A 73 14.62 -3.05 -10.62
N ASP A 74 15.70 -2.70 -9.93
CA ASP A 74 16.77 -3.63 -9.58
C ASP A 74 16.40 -4.62 -8.48
N GLY A 75 15.17 -4.61 -8.02
CA GLY A 75 14.76 -5.51 -6.96
C GLY A 75 13.30 -5.33 -6.55
N PRO A 76 12.87 -6.06 -5.51
CA PRO A 76 11.48 -6.06 -5.07
C PRO A 76 11.03 -4.75 -4.40
N ILE A 77 11.97 -3.85 -4.05
CA ILE A 77 11.66 -2.55 -3.47
C ILE A 77 11.76 -1.48 -4.56
N HIS A 78 10.65 -0.76 -4.76
CA HIS A 78 10.61 0.32 -5.74
C HIS A 78 11.54 1.47 -5.33
N PRO A 79 12.30 2.08 -6.26
CA PRO A 79 13.23 3.17 -5.95
C PRO A 79 12.56 4.39 -5.31
N ALA A 80 11.28 4.64 -5.60
CA ALA A 80 10.53 5.74 -5.02
C ALA A 80 9.86 5.40 -3.68
N ALA A 81 10.04 4.19 -3.15
CA ALA A 81 9.48 3.81 -1.85
C ALA A 81 10.15 4.62 -0.74
N VAL A 82 9.34 5.32 0.06
CA VAL A 82 9.79 6.13 1.19
C VAL A 82 9.47 5.49 2.53
N ILE A 83 8.50 4.60 2.58
CA ILE A 83 8.21 3.76 3.74
C ILE A 83 8.03 2.33 3.24
N VAL A 84 8.63 1.38 3.92
CA VAL A 84 8.42 -0.05 3.68
C VAL A 84 8.00 -0.71 4.98
N LEU A 85 6.81 -1.29 4.99
CA LEU A 85 6.31 -2.08 6.10
C LEU A 85 6.43 -3.55 5.75
N ARG A 86 7.12 -4.32 6.57
CA ARG A 86 7.13 -5.77 6.48
C ARG A 86 6.01 -6.31 7.35
N CYS A 87 5.14 -7.09 6.75
CA CYS A 87 3.91 -7.52 7.38
C CYS A 87 3.73 -9.04 7.29
N ARG A 88 2.99 -9.57 8.27
CA ARG A 88 2.54 -10.96 8.27
C ARG A 88 1.02 -10.98 8.23
N LEU A 89 0.47 -11.85 7.40
CA LEU A 89 -0.97 -12.08 7.34
C LEU A 89 -1.45 -12.70 8.65
N VAL A 90 -2.40 -12.03 9.30
CA VAL A 90 -3.03 -12.51 10.54
C VAL A 90 -4.37 -13.14 10.22
N GLU A 91 -5.17 -12.49 9.38
CA GLU A 91 -6.54 -12.91 9.12
C GLU A 91 -6.99 -12.50 7.72
N ASP A 92 -7.62 -13.43 7.03
CA ASP A 92 -8.35 -13.18 5.79
C ASP A 92 -9.84 -13.06 6.15
N ASN A 93 -10.37 -11.85 6.12
CA ASN A 93 -11.71 -11.56 6.58
C ASN A 93 -12.71 -11.69 5.42
N PRO A 94 -13.63 -12.64 5.47
CA PRO A 94 -14.66 -12.76 4.45
C PRO A 94 -15.60 -11.56 4.49
N LEU A 95 -15.95 -11.06 3.32
CA LEU A 95 -16.97 -10.04 3.15
C LEU A 95 -18.33 -10.69 2.89
N PRO A 96 -19.43 -9.94 3.00
CA PRO A 96 -20.75 -10.44 2.63
C PRO A 96 -20.78 -11.01 1.22
N GLU A 97 -21.68 -11.95 0.99
CA GLU A 97 -21.87 -12.57 -0.32
C GLU A 97 -22.10 -11.49 -1.40
N GLY A 98 -21.45 -11.68 -2.54
CA GLY A 98 -21.50 -10.73 -3.66
C GLY A 98 -20.39 -9.66 -3.63
N ALA A 99 -19.64 -9.52 -2.54
CA ALA A 99 -18.50 -8.63 -2.51
C ALA A 99 -17.34 -9.19 -3.34
N VAL A 100 -16.72 -8.33 -4.12
CA VAL A 100 -15.62 -8.69 -5.05
C VAL A 100 -14.23 -8.40 -4.47
N ALA A 101 -14.13 -8.23 -3.17
CA ALA A 101 -12.89 -7.94 -2.47
C ALA A 101 -12.73 -8.81 -1.23
N ARG A 102 -11.48 -8.88 -0.75
CA ARG A 102 -11.12 -9.51 0.53
C ARG A 102 -10.49 -8.47 1.42
N LEU A 103 -10.84 -8.48 2.70
CA LEU A 103 -10.18 -7.66 3.71
C LEU A 103 -9.15 -8.52 4.44
N LEU A 104 -7.91 -8.08 4.39
CA LEU A 104 -6.79 -8.80 5.01
C LEU A 104 -6.24 -8.00 6.17
N THR A 105 -6.16 -8.63 7.33
CA THR A 105 -5.51 -8.06 8.51
C THR A 105 -4.06 -8.47 8.51
N LEU A 106 -3.16 -7.50 8.57
CA LEU A 106 -1.73 -7.69 8.57
C LEU A 106 -1.13 -7.16 9.87
N ARG A 107 -0.20 -7.92 10.44
CA ARG A 107 0.61 -7.43 11.54
C ARG A 107 1.91 -6.84 10.99
N VAL A 108 2.21 -5.61 11.36
CA VAL A 108 3.47 -4.97 11.00
C VAL A 108 4.57 -5.51 11.88
N GLU A 109 5.58 -6.14 11.28
CA GLU A 109 6.71 -6.71 12.00
C GLU A 109 7.91 -5.77 12.02
N SER A 110 8.10 -4.98 10.97
CA SER A 110 9.15 -3.95 10.90
C SER A 110 8.77 -2.83 9.97
N MET A 111 9.39 -1.68 10.17
CA MET A 111 9.20 -0.49 9.36
C MET A 111 10.55 0.12 9.03
N VAL A 112 10.78 0.45 7.76
CA VAL A 112 11.95 1.17 7.30
C VAL A 112 11.51 2.52 6.75
N VAL A 113 12.08 3.59 7.30
CA VAL A 113 11.89 4.96 6.83
C VAL A 113 13.23 5.61 6.56
N PRO A 114 13.32 6.55 5.60
CA PRO A 114 14.56 7.28 5.36
C PRO A 114 14.96 8.11 6.59
N SER A 115 16.23 8.02 7.00
CA SER A 115 16.76 8.73 8.16
C SER A 115 16.98 10.22 7.93
N TYR A 116 16.90 10.68 6.67
CA TYR A 116 17.12 12.07 6.29
C TYR A 116 15.89 12.96 6.38
N LEU A 117 14.71 12.39 6.71
CA LEU A 117 13.48 13.16 6.80
C LEU A 117 13.36 13.83 8.16
N PRO A 118 13.24 15.16 8.20
CA PRO A 118 12.99 15.88 9.46
C PRO A 118 11.61 15.46 10.01
N PRO A 119 11.50 15.14 11.30
CA PRO A 119 10.23 14.73 11.90
C PRO A 119 9.10 15.75 11.74
N GLU A 120 9.45 17.05 11.68
CA GLU A 120 8.50 18.15 11.60
C GLU A 120 7.87 18.31 10.21
N GLU A 121 8.54 17.86 9.16
CA GLU A 121 8.06 18.05 7.79
C GLU A 121 7.07 16.97 7.32
N GLY A 122 7.07 15.84 8.00
CA GLY A 122 6.25 14.70 7.58
C GLY A 122 6.69 14.14 6.23
N LEU A 123 5.96 13.13 5.79
CA LEU A 123 6.21 12.47 4.51
C LEU A 123 5.13 12.87 3.50
N SER A 124 5.57 13.34 2.32
CA SER A 124 4.68 13.42 1.19
C SER A 124 4.65 12.07 0.49
N LEU A 125 3.47 11.54 0.28
CA LEU A 125 3.24 10.25 -0.36
C LEU A 125 2.46 10.42 -1.66
N LEU A 126 2.63 9.45 -2.54
CA LEU A 126 1.76 9.32 -3.71
C LEU A 126 0.40 8.81 -3.24
N CYS A 127 -0.64 9.58 -3.51
CA CYS A 127 -2.01 9.26 -3.11
C CYS A 127 -2.92 9.15 -4.31
N GLN A 128 -3.88 8.23 -4.23
CA GLN A 128 -4.96 8.22 -5.20
C GLN A 128 -6.04 9.20 -4.78
N HIS A 129 -6.42 10.06 -5.71
CA HIS A 129 -7.51 11.01 -5.56
C HIS A 129 -8.62 10.70 -6.56
N GLY A 130 -9.73 10.20 -6.05
CA GLY A 130 -10.78 9.70 -6.93
C GLY A 130 -10.38 8.40 -7.64
N MET A 131 -10.93 8.15 -8.81
CA MET A 131 -10.71 6.89 -9.54
C MET A 131 -9.57 6.96 -10.56
N ASP A 132 -9.15 8.15 -10.94
CA ASP A 132 -8.31 8.37 -12.11
C ASP A 132 -7.09 9.28 -11.89
N ARG A 133 -6.85 9.73 -10.67
CA ARG A 133 -5.75 10.65 -10.37
C ARG A 133 -4.82 10.11 -9.31
N LEU A 134 -3.52 10.28 -9.59
CA LEU A 134 -2.47 10.12 -8.60
C LEU A 134 -1.86 11.48 -8.32
N THR A 135 -1.81 11.87 -7.07
CA THR A 135 -1.37 13.18 -6.63
C THR A 135 -0.46 13.08 -5.42
N PRO A 136 0.38 14.10 -5.16
CA PRO A 136 1.07 14.18 -3.88
C PRO A 136 0.07 14.34 -2.73
N SER A 137 0.38 13.77 -1.57
CA SER A 137 -0.37 14.07 -0.34
C SER A 137 -0.16 15.54 0.02
N PRO A 138 -1.20 16.24 0.50
CA PRO A 138 -1.05 17.63 0.89
C PRO A 138 -0.21 17.75 2.16
N ILE A 139 0.84 18.58 2.10
CA ILE A 139 1.67 18.91 3.25
C ILE A 139 1.56 20.38 3.67
N ASP A 140 1.01 21.22 2.79
CA ASP A 140 0.93 22.68 2.93
C ASP A 140 -0.47 23.16 3.32
N TRP A 141 -1.18 22.42 4.12
CA TRP A 141 -2.48 22.87 4.60
C TRP A 141 -2.45 23.23 6.09
N ALA A 142 -3.43 24.00 6.50
CA ALA A 142 -3.48 24.54 7.86
C ALA A 142 -3.29 23.45 8.92
N HIS A 143 -2.29 23.63 9.76
CA HIS A 143 -2.07 22.74 10.87
C HIS A 143 -3.09 23.01 11.97
N ILE A 144 -3.89 22.02 12.26
CA ILE A 144 -4.88 22.08 13.33
C ILE A 144 -4.35 21.24 14.49
N ALA A 145 -4.05 21.92 15.59
CA ALA A 145 -3.65 21.22 16.80
C ALA A 145 -4.84 20.44 17.36
N THR A 146 -4.63 19.14 17.56
CA THR A 146 -5.64 18.28 18.17
C THR A 146 -5.25 17.93 19.60
N HIS A 147 -6.23 17.91 20.48
CA HIS A 147 -6.01 17.40 21.82
C HIS A 147 -6.08 15.89 21.81
N HIS A 148 -5.02 15.24 22.28
CA HIS A 148 -5.06 13.82 22.52
C HIS A 148 -5.94 13.54 23.72
N ARG A 149 -7.00 12.79 23.49
CA ARG A 149 -7.82 12.23 24.55
C ARG A 149 -7.39 10.78 24.73
N SER A 150 -6.81 10.55 25.88
CA SER A 150 -6.48 9.18 26.29
C SER A 150 -7.74 8.41 26.65
#